data_3c6f39fec7276b1556258bb54bc3985b
#
_entry.id   3c6f39fec7276b1556258bb54bc3985b
#
_cell.length_a   1.000
_cell.length_b   1.000
_cell.length_c   1.000
_cell.angle_alpha   90.00
_cell.angle_beta   90.00
_cell.angle_gamma   90.00
#
_symmetry.space_group_name_H-M   'P 1'
#
loop_
_entity.id
_entity.type
_entity.pdbx_description
1 polymer ?
#
loop_
_entity_poly.entity_id
_entity_poly.type
_entity_poly.pdbx_seq_one_letter_code
_entity_poly.pdbx_strand_id
1 'polypeptide(L)'
;QPIWDYLKSINIPVIAHIGEPEQAWSPLNDPNNPHFGYYTEHPQYHAFKHTVIPSYETIINARDHWIQKNSDLNILCAHIGSMSHNVDMVSERLDKFSNMYVELAARFGDIARQDSEKVRNFFIKDQDRIMFGTDYGNSKPENTLSKEELVQEEISLNKRYTFLWNYLATTNSVTVVGHKTKGLGLPISVLKKVYAQNFIDFLK
;
A
#
# COMPACT_ATOMS: atom_id res chain seq x y z
N GLN A 1 -10.22 -19.05 -13.77
CA GLN A 1 -10.01 -20.13 -12.79
C GLN A 1 -8.77 -21.00 -13.10
N PRO A 2 -8.50 -21.51 -14.34
CA PRO A 2 -7.36 -22.40 -14.60
C PRO A 2 -5.98 -21.84 -14.19
N ILE A 3 -5.75 -20.54 -14.36
CA ILE A 3 -4.48 -19.91 -13.95
C ILE A 3 -4.29 -19.94 -12.44
N TRP A 4 -5.36 -19.70 -11.66
CA TRP A 4 -5.31 -19.75 -10.21
C TRP A 4 -5.06 -21.16 -9.70
N ASP A 5 -5.73 -22.16 -10.31
CA ASP A 5 -5.53 -23.56 -9.96
C ASP A 5 -4.09 -24.02 -10.26
N TYR A 6 -3.51 -23.53 -11.36
CA TYR A 6 -2.11 -23.78 -11.68
C TYR A 6 -1.16 -23.15 -10.66
N LEU A 7 -1.33 -21.85 -10.33
CA LEU A 7 -0.50 -21.17 -9.33
C LEU A 7 -0.56 -21.85 -7.96
N LYS A 8 -1.75 -22.30 -7.54
CA LYS A 8 -1.90 -23.09 -6.31
C LYS A 8 -1.13 -24.41 -6.38
N SER A 9 -1.20 -25.12 -7.52
CA SER A 9 -0.53 -26.41 -7.68
C SER A 9 0.98 -26.34 -7.58
N ILE A 10 1.58 -25.17 -7.84
CA ILE A 10 3.02 -24.92 -7.76
C ILE A 10 3.42 -24.00 -6.60
N ASN A 11 2.47 -23.71 -5.70
CA ASN A 11 2.64 -22.86 -4.51
C ASN A 11 3.27 -21.48 -4.81
N ILE A 12 2.83 -20.82 -5.89
CA ILE A 12 3.30 -19.46 -6.22
C ILE A 12 2.27 -18.44 -5.74
N PRO A 13 2.66 -17.53 -4.84
CA PRO A 13 1.78 -16.46 -4.37
C PRO A 13 1.52 -15.40 -5.46
N VAL A 14 0.50 -14.58 -5.26
CA VAL A 14 0.08 -13.54 -6.21
C VAL A 14 0.19 -12.16 -5.57
N ILE A 15 0.78 -11.21 -6.31
CA ILE A 15 0.66 -9.78 -6.02
C ILE A 15 -0.46 -9.23 -6.89
N ALA A 16 -1.45 -8.59 -6.28
CA ALA A 16 -2.63 -8.09 -6.96
C ALA A 16 -2.89 -6.61 -6.67
N HIS A 17 -2.92 -5.79 -7.72
CA HIS A 17 -3.40 -4.42 -7.66
C HIS A 17 -4.85 -4.40 -8.16
N ILE A 18 -5.80 -4.25 -7.23
CA ILE A 18 -7.25 -4.28 -7.53
C ILE A 18 -7.89 -3.01 -6.97
N GLY A 19 -8.17 -2.08 -7.85
CA GLY A 19 -8.83 -0.81 -7.55
C GLY A 19 -7.88 0.29 -7.06
N GLU A 20 -8.34 1.51 -7.26
CA GLU A 20 -7.74 2.74 -6.74
C GLU A 20 -8.19 2.97 -5.28
N PRO A 21 -7.56 3.87 -4.51
CA PRO A 21 -8.08 4.29 -3.21
C PRO A 21 -9.46 4.96 -3.36
N GLU A 22 -10.27 4.91 -2.29
CA GLU A 22 -11.65 5.43 -2.28
C GLU A 22 -11.76 6.87 -2.81
N GLN A 23 -10.74 7.68 -2.57
CA GLN A 23 -10.67 9.07 -3.02
C GLN A 23 -10.74 9.21 -4.56
N ALA A 24 -10.47 8.15 -5.32
CA ALA A 24 -10.65 8.16 -6.76
C ALA A 24 -12.10 8.33 -7.19
N TRP A 25 -13.07 7.99 -6.33
CA TRP A 25 -14.51 8.15 -6.56
C TRP A 25 -15.09 9.45 -6.01
N SER A 26 -14.27 10.33 -5.44
CA SER A 26 -14.67 11.62 -4.89
C SER A 26 -14.25 12.78 -5.80
N PRO A 27 -14.95 13.93 -5.79
CA PRO A 27 -14.53 15.11 -6.52
C PRO A 27 -13.17 15.63 -6.01
N LEU A 28 -12.33 16.14 -6.91
CA LEU A 28 -11.05 16.77 -6.58
C LEU A 28 -11.29 18.25 -6.19
N ASN A 29 -11.87 18.49 -5.02
CA ASN A 29 -12.15 19.83 -4.50
C ASN A 29 -11.33 20.18 -3.25
N ASP A 30 -10.52 19.24 -2.74
CA ASP A 30 -9.62 19.46 -1.60
C ASP A 30 -8.16 19.25 -2.02
N PRO A 31 -7.37 20.34 -2.12
CA PRO A 31 -5.93 20.26 -2.42
C PRO A 31 -5.09 19.51 -1.36
N ASN A 32 -5.65 19.33 -0.14
CA ASN A 32 -4.99 18.56 0.91
C ASN A 32 -5.21 17.05 0.80
N ASN A 33 -6.06 16.59 -0.14
CA ASN A 33 -6.19 15.18 -0.46
C ASN A 33 -4.83 14.64 -0.91
N PRO A 34 -4.29 13.56 -0.32
CA PRO A 34 -2.98 13.02 -0.68
C PRO A 34 -2.87 12.57 -2.14
N HIS A 35 -3.99 12.34 -2.81
CA HIS A 35 -4.06 11.93 -4.21
C HIS A 35 -4.43 13.09 -5.18
N PHE A 36 -4.60 14.32 -4.67
CA PHE A 36 -5.01 15.46 -5.50
C PHE A 36 -4.08 15.68 -6.71
N GLY A 37 -2.76 15.74 -6.48
CA GLY A 37 -1.77 15.91 -7.54
C GLY A 37 -1.82 14.78 -8.56
N TYR A 38 -1.84 13.54 -8.07
CA TYR A 38 -1.87 12.35 -8.92
C TYR A 38 -3.08 12.32 -9.87
N TYR A 39 -4.29 12.53 -9.36
CA TYR A 39 -5.50 12.53 -10.22
C TYR A 39 -5.66 13.79 -11.06
N THR A 40 -4.98 14.88 -10.71
CA THR A 40 -4.89 16.08 -11.56
C THR A 40 -4.02 15.81 -12.78
N GLU A 41 -2.87 15.15 -12.57
CA GLU A 41 -1.92 14.79 -13.62
C GLU A 41 -2.36 13.56 -14.44
N HIS A 42 -3.12 12.64 -13.81
CA HIS A 42 -3.57 11.38 -14.40
C HIS A 42 -5.10 11.23 -14.35
N PRO A 43 -5.87 12.11 -15.03
CA PRO A 43 -7.33 12.11 -14.95
C PRO A 43 -8.00 10.82 -15.44
N GLN A 44 -7.30 10.01 -16.23
CA GLN A 44 -7.77 8.70 -16.69
C GLN A 44 -7.95 7.68 -15.55
N TYR A 45 -7.25 7.86 -14.42
CA TYR A 45 -7.39 6.99 -13.24
C TYR A 45 -8.37 7.54 -12.19
N HIS A 46 -8.91 8.74 -12.42
CA HIS A 46 -9.87 9.35 -11.51
C HIS A 46 -11.28 8.84 -11.79
N ALA A 47 -11.69 7.80 -11.07
CA ALA A 47 -12.95 7.06 -11.29
C ALA A 47 -14.19 7.96 -11.24
N PHE A 48 -14.20 9.03 -10.43
CA PHE A 48 -15.30 10.00 -10.37
C PHE A 48 -15.68 10.61 -11.73
N LYS A 49 -14.73 10.69 -12.66
CA LYS A 49 -14.95 11.21 -14.02
C LYS A 49 -15.47 10.15 -15.01
N HIS A 50 -15.53 8.89 -14.60
CA HIS A 50 -15.81 7.76 -15.49
C HIS A 50 -17.02 6.96 -15.01
N THR A 51 -18.20 7.27 -15.51
CA THR A 51 -19.48 6.65 -15.11
C THR A 51 -19.57 5.14 -15.39
N VAL A 52 -18.69 4.61 -16.22
CA VAL A 52 -18.62 3.16 -16.55
C VAL A 52 -17.82 2.35 -15.54
N ILE A 53 -17.02 3.02 -14.69
CA ILE A 53 -16.26 2.34 -13.64
C ILE A 53 -17.23 1.97 -12.51
N PRO A 54 -17.24 0.69 -12.05
CA PRO A 54 -18.05 0.28 -10.91
C PRO A 54 -17.73 1.10 -9.65
N SER A 55 -18.65 1.15 -8.70
CA SER A 55 -18.40 1.83 -7.43
C SER A 55 -17.21 1.21 -6.68
N TYR A 56 -16.56 2.00 -5.83
CA TYR A 56 -15.49 1.53 -4.95
C TYR A 56 -15.89 0.25 -4.20
N GLU A 57 -17.05 0.27 -3.56
CA GLU A 57 -17.58 -0.88 -2.82
C GLU A 57 -17.76 -2.12 -3.70
N THR A 58 -18.24 -1.96 -4.93
CA THR A 58 -18.39 -3.07 -5.89
C THR A 58 -17.05 -3.72 -6.18
N ILE A 59 -16.01 -2.93 -6.39
CA ILE A 59 -14.64 -3.42 -6.67
C ILE A 59 -14.05 -4.13 -5.44
N ILE A 60 -14.17 -3.52 -4.25
CA ILE A 60 -13.66 -4.11 -3.02
C ILE A 60 -14.38 -5.43 -2.68
N ASN A 61 -15.69 -5.48 -2.85
CA ASN A 61 -16.47 -6.71 -2.64
C ASN A 61 -16.10 -7.81 -3.65
N ALA A 62 -15.86 -7.47 -4.90
CA ALA A 62 -15.42 -8.41 -5.92
C ALA A 62 -14.03 -8.98 -5.60
N ARG A 63 -13.09 -8.13 -5.12
CA ARG A 63 -11.78 -8.55 -4.62
C ARG A 63 -11.91 -9.50 -3.44
N ASP A 64 -12.72 -9.13 -2.42
CA ASP A 64 -12.92 -9.93 -1.22
C ASP A 64 -13.50 -11.31 -1.57
N HIS A 65 -14.46 -11.37 -2.50
CA HIS A 65 -15.00 -12.63 -3.03
C HIS A 65 -13.92 -13.46 -3.74
N TRP A 66 -13.07 -12.83 -4.54
CA TRP A 66 -11.96 -13.51 -5.22
C TRP A 66 -10.94 -14.08 -4.22
N ILE A 67 -10.56 -13.35 -3.17
CA ILE A 67 -9.67 -13.81 -2.12
C ILE A 67 -10.29 -15.02 -1.40
N GLN A 68 -11.55 -14.92 -1.00
CA GLN A 68 -12.29 -15.99 -0.33
C GLN A 68 -12.37 -17.27 -1.18
N LYS A 69 -12.63 -17.13 -2.48
CA LYS A 69 -12.72 -18.27 -3.41
C LYS A 69 -11.38 -18.95 -3.64
N ASN A 70 -10.27 -18.29 -3.36
CA ASN A 70 -8.92 -18.80 -3.55
C ASN A 70 -8.16 -18.85 -2.22
N SER A 71 -8.81 -19.39 -1.17
CA SER A 71 -8.28 -19.41 0.21
C SER A 71 -6.96 -20.17 0.38
N ASP A 72 -6.61 -21.02 -0.54
CA ASP A 72 -5.36 -21.79 -0.65
C ASP A 72 -4.27 -21.11 -1.47
N LEU A 73 -4.50 -19.86 -1.93
CA LEU A 73 -3.55 -19.03 -2.65
C LEU A 73 -3.18 -17.80 -1.81
N ASN A 74 -1.91 -17.63 -1.46
CA ASN A 74 -1.46 -16.42 -0.77
C ASN A 74 -1.52 -15.21 -1.71
N ILE A 75 -2.21 -14.16 -1.28
CA ILE A 75 -2.49 -12.97 -2.07
C ILE A 75 -1.99 -11.73 -1.35
N LEU A 76 -0.99 -11.06 -1.93
CA LEU A 76 -0.51 -9.75 -1.50
C LEU A 76 -1.29 -8.66 -2.23
N CYS A 77 -2.16 -7.99 -1.51
CA CYS A 77 -2.94 -6.86 -2.03
C CYS A 77 -2.08 -5.60 -2.01
N ALA A 78 -1.73 -5.10 -3.19
CA ALA A 78 -0.95 -3.89 -3.36
C ALA A 78 -1.66 -2.67 -2.74
N HIS A 79 -0.86 -1.68 -2.28
CA HIS A 79 -1.37 -0.39 -1.79
C HIS A 79 -2.38 -0.52 -0.64
N ILE A 80 -2.07 -1.40 0.32
CA ILE A 80 -2.96 -1.70 1.47
C ILE A 80 -4.34 -2.19 0.99
N GLY A 81 -4.33 -2.95 -0.11
CA GLY A 81 -5.56 -3.46 -0.72
C GLY A 81 -6.55 -2.35 -1.09
N SER A 82 -6.06 -1.15 -1.47
CA SER A 82 -6.87 0.01 -1.83
C SER A 82 -7.78 0.56 -0.71
N MET A 83 -7.50 0.20 0.56
CA MET A 83 -8.26 0.63 1.75
C MET A 83 -7.44 1.52 2.67
N SER A 84 -6.40 2.19 2.16
CA SER A 84 -5.42 2.96 2.93
C SER A 84 -6.00 4.11 3.77
N HIS A 85 -7.21 4.58 3.42
CA HIS A 85 -7.95 5.62 4.15
C HIS A 85 -8.48 5.15 5.51
N ASN A 86 -8.60 3.84 5.74
CA ASN A 86 -9.10 3.29 6.99
C ASN A 86 -8.45 1.95 7.35
N VAL A 87 -7.48 1.97 8.26
CA VAL A 87 -6.74 0.77 8.69
C VAL A 87 -7.61 -0.27 9.43
N ASP A 88 -8.74 0.13 10.02
CA ASP A 88 -9.67 -0.83 10.65
C ASP A 88 -10.32 -1.71 9.58
N MET A 89 -10.72 -1.14 8.44
CA MET A 89 -11.25 -1.91 7.31
C MET A 89 -10.23 -2.94 6.78
N VAL A 90 -8.93 -2.59 6.81
CA VAL A 90 -7.85 -3.50 6.43
C VAL A 90 -7.73 -4.63 7.45
N SER A 91 -7.65 -4.29 8.73
CA SER A 91 -7.53 -5.24 9.84
C SER A 91 -8.69 -6.26 9.86
N GLU A 92 -9.94 -5.80 9.65
CA GLU A 92 -11.11 -6.68 9.53
C GLU A 92 -10.97 -7.71 8.40
N ARG A 93 -10.40 -7.32 7.23
CA ARG A 93 -10.17 -8.23 6.11
C ARG A 93 -9.03 -9.19 6.39
N LEU A 94 -7.98 -8.73 7.06
CA LEU A 94 -6.89 -9.60 7.49
C LEU A 94 -7.37 -10.64 8.52
N ASP A 95 -8.29 -10.29 9.41
CA ASP A 95 -8.93 -11.23 10.33
C ASP A 95 -9.82 -12.24 9.58
N LYS A 96 -10.54 -11.78 8.56
CA LYS A 96 -11.48 -12.61 7.78
C LYS A 96 -10.79 -13.54 6.79
N PHE A 97 -9.70 -13.09 6.16
CA PHE A 97 -9.02 -13.80 5.07
C PHE A 97 -7.58 -14.15 5.49
N SER A 98 -7.36 -15.39 5.92
CA SER A 98 -6.04 -15.86 6.39
C SER A 98 -4.96 -15.83 5.31
N ASN A 99 -5.35 -15.88 4.04
CA ASN A 99 -4.50 -15.85 2.85
C ASN A 99 -4.25 -14.43 2.27
N MET A 100 -4.79 -13.40 2.92
CA MET A 100 -4.59 -12.00 2.50
C MET A 100 -3.40 -11.38 3.20
N TYR A 101 -2.56 -10.71 2.43
CA TYR A 101 -1.45 -9.85 2.85
C TYR A 101 -1.60 -8.48 2.24
N VAL A 102 -0.96 -7.46 2.80
CA VAL A 102 -0.97 -6.08 2.27
C VAL A 102 0.44 -5.48 2.25
N GLU A 103 0.70 -4.57 1.30
CA GLU A 103 1.93 -3.80 1.27
C GLU A 103 1.65 -2.29 1.23
N LEU A 104 2.64 -1.50 1.66
CA LEU A 104 2.48 -0.09 2.06
C LEU A 104 2.76 0.92 0.93
N ALA A 105 3.19 0.47 -0.25
CA ALA A 105 3.63 1.33 -1.33
C ALA A 105 2.61 2.43 -1.67
N ALA A 106 3.10 3.64 -1.88
CA ALA A 106 2.34 4.81 -2.28
C ALA A 106 1.17 5.23 -1.33
N ARG A 107 1.05 4.65 -0.12
CA ARG A 107 -0.11 4.89 0.78
C ARG A 107 0.23 5.50 2.14
N PHE A 108 1.47 5.88 2.35
CA PHE A 108 1.86 6.54 3.61
C PHE A 108 1.12 7.86 3.85
N GLY A 109 0.73 8.57 2.78
CA GLY A 109 -0.07 9.80 2.89
C GLY A 109 -1.44 9.58 3.51
N ASP A 110 -2.12 8.49 3.16
CA ASP A 110 -3.45 8.14 3.72
C ASP A 110 -3.32 7.65 5.16
N ILE A 111 -2.34 6.77 5.40
CA ILE A 111 -2.09 6.18 6.73
C ILE A 111 -1.78 7.29 7.74
N ALA A 112 -0.92 8.23 7.36
CA ALA A 112 -0.44 9.30 8.24
C ALA A 112 -1.53 10.33 8.62
N ARG A 113 -2.64 10.38 7.88
CA ARG A 113 -3.80 11.25 8.19
C ARG A 113 -4.76 10.65 9.20
N GLN A 114 -4.57 9.38 9.56
CA GLN A 114 -5.33 8.71 10.60
C GLN A 114 -4.66 8.91 11.97
N ASP A 115 -5.39 8.63 13.04
CA ASP A 115 -4.85 8.68 14.41
C ASP A 115 -3.60 7.78 14.54
N SER A 116 -2.50 8.34 15.02
CA SER A 116 -1.20 7.65 15.08
C SER A 116 -1.21 6.43 15.99
N GLU A 117 -2.01 6.44 17.08
CA GLU A 117 -2.11 5.31 18.00
C GLU A 117 -2.94 4.19 17.37
N LYS A 118 -4.04 4.54 16.69
CA LYS A 118 -4.83 3.60 15.90
C LYS A 118 -3.97 2.89 14.85
N VAL A 119 -3.20 3.66 14.08
CA VAL A 119 -2.30 3.11 13.05
C VAL A 119 -1.21 2.24 13.67
N ARG A 120 -0.61 2.67 14.79
CA ARG A 120 0.37 1.88 15.52
C ARG A 120 -0.20 0.54 15.97
N ASN A 121 -1.41 0.53 16.51
CA ASN A 121 -2.08 -0.69 16.97
C ASN A 121 -2.39 -1.64 15.81
N PHE A 122 -2.80 -1.13 14.64
CA PHE A 122 -2.95 -1.90 13.42
C PHE A 122 -1.64 -2.60 13.03
N PHE A 123 -0.51 -1.88 12.99
CA PHE A 123 0.78 -2.50 12.67
C PHE A 123 1.22 -3.57 13.68
N ILE A 124 0.92 -3.38 14.97
CA ILE A 124 1.28 -4.36 16.01
C ILE A 124 0.39 -5.60 15.91
N LYS A 125 -0.93 -5.41 15.74
CA LYS A 125 -1.90 -6.50 15.63
C LYS A 125 -1.62 -7.36 14.39
N ASP A 126 -1.49 -6.71 13.23
CA ASP A 126 -1.45 -7.37 11.93
C ASP A 126 -0.01 -7.54 11.40
N GLN A 127 1.00 -7.45 12.29
CA GLN A 127 2.43 -7.39 11.99
C GLN A 127 2.96 -8.50 11.08
N ASP A 128 2.31 -9.66 11.04
CA ASP A 128 2.75 -10.84 10.28
C ASP A 128 2.26 -10.83 8.82
N ARG A 129 1.43 -9.84 8.45
CA ARG A 129 0.81 -9.77 7.12
C ARG A 129 0.92 -8.42 6.44
N ILE A 130 1.69 -7.51 7.02
CA ILE A 130 2.00 -6.19 6.46
C ILE A 130 3.42 -6.21 5.92
N MET A 131 3.61 -5.79 4.67
CA MET A 131 4.92 -5.72 4.01
C MET A 131 5.26 -4.30 3.61
N PHE A 132 6.54 -3.94 3.67
CA PHE A 132 7.02 -2.67 3.16
C PHE A 132 7.11 -2.75 1.64
N GLY A 133 6.51 -1.78 0.97
CA GLY A 133 6.57 -1.59 -0.47
C GLY A 133 6.93 -0.16 -0.82
N THR A 134 7.49 0.09 -2.00
CA THR A 134 7.98 1.39 -2.42
C THR A 134 7.25 1.98 -3.60
N ASP A 135 6.68 1.14 -4.47
CA ASP A 135 6.15 1.52 -5.79
C ASP A 135 7.17 2.32 -6.61
N TYR A 136 8.46 1.99 -6.42
CA TYR A 136 9.51 2.63 -7.17
C TYR A 136 9.61 2.02 -8.57
N GLY A 137 9.58 2.89 -9.58
CA GLY A 137 9.79 2.53 -10.96
C GLY A 137 10.67 3.57 -11.66
N ASN A 138 11.56 3.11 -12.53
CA ASN A 138 12.27 4.01 -13.43
C ASN A 138 11.38 4.26 -14.66
N SER A 139 10.92 5.51 -14.81
CA SER A 139 10.03 5.91 -15.91
C SER A 139 10.76 6.23 -17.22
N LYS A 140 12.10 6.19 -17.27
CA LYS A 140 12.83 6.45 -18.50
C LYS A 140 12.78 5.22 -19.43
N PRO A 141 12.31 5.37 -20.70
CA PRO A 141 12.09 4.25 -21.62
C PRO A 141 13.35 3.42 -21.90
N GLU A 142 14.52 3.98 -21.78
CA GLU A 142 15.79 3.36 -22.17
C GLU A 142 16.64 2.90 -20.96
N ASN A 143 16.12 2.97 -19.75
CA ASN A 143 16.83 2.66 -18.50
C ASN A 143 18.22 3.33 -18.39
N THR A 144 18.42 4.46 -19.07
CA THR A 144 19.70 5.18 -19.09
C THR A 144 19.57 6.49 -18.36
N LEU A 145 19.89 6.46 -17.06
CA LEU A 145 20.17 7.68 -16.32
C LEU A 145 21.64 8.06 -16.55
N SER A 146 21.92 9.34 -16.76
CA SER A 146 23.28 9.85 -16.68
C SER A 146 23.86 9.66 -15.29
N LYS A 147 25.18 9.77 -15.11
CA LYS A 147 25.81 9.64 -13.80
C LYS A 147 25.27 10.66 -12.80
N GLU A 148 25.03 11.87 -13.25
CA GLU A 148 24.47 12.97 -12.46
C GLU A 148 23.02 12.66 -12.02
N GLU A 149 22.21 12.14 -12.93
CA GLU A 149 20.83 11.73 -12.63
C GLU A 149 20.77 10.54 -11.66
N LEU A 150 21.69 9.57 -11.78
CA LEU A 150 21.80 8.46 -10.82
C LEU A 150 22.12 8.96 -9.41
N VAL A 151 23.05 9.92 -9.28
CA VAL A 151 23.37 10.52 -7.98
C VAL A 151 22.17 11.26 -7.39
N GLN A 152 21.43 12.02 -8.20
CA GLN A 152 20.23 12.72 -7.73
C GLN A 152 19.12 11.74 -7.32
N GLU A 153 18.96 10.65 -8.06
CA GLU A 153 17.99 9.61 -7.75
C GLU A 153 18.35 8.90 -6.42
N GLU A 154 19.63 8.56 -6.22
CA GLU A 154 20.11 7.98 -4.98
C GLU A 154 19.85 8.90 -3.76
N ILE A 155 20.15 10.20 -3.90
CA ILE A 155 19.86 11.19 -2.86
C ILE A 155 18.36 11.25 -2.56
N SER A 156 17.52 11.26 -3.59
CA SER A 156 16.07 11.28 -3.47
C SER A 156 15.54 10.04 -2.75
N LEU A 157 16.00 8.86 -3.15
CA LEU A 157 15.61 7.59 -2.53
C LEU A 157 16.05 7.51 -1.07
N ASN A 158 17.30 7.88 -0.77
CA ASN A 158 17.81 7.89 0.60
C ASN A 158 16.99 8.84 1.49
N LYS A 159 16.63 10.02 0.99
CA LYS A 159 15.77 10.97 1.71
C LYS A 159 14.37 10.38 1.96
N ARG A 160 13.76 9.76 0.95
CA ARG A 160 12.44 9.11 1.04
C ARG A 160 12.46 7.98 2.07
N TYR A 161 13.43 7.07 1.99
CA TYR A 161 13.49 5.92 2.89
C TYR A 161 13.82 6.31 4.33
N THR A 162 14.72 7.27 4.54
CA THR A 162 15.00 7.83 5.87
C THR A 162 13.74 8.43 6.48
N PHE A 163 12.96 9.13 5.69
CA PHE A 163 11.72 9.74 6.11
C PHE A 163 10.67 8.68 6.50
N LEU A 164 10.45 7.65 5.67
CA LEU A 164 9.52 6.55 5.96
C LEU A 164 9.97 5.75 7.19
N TRP A 165 11.28 5.53 7.34
CA TRP A 165 11.85 4.95 8.53
C TRP A 165 11.53 5.78 9.78
N ASN A 166 11.73 7.09 9.74
CA ASN A 166 11.43 7.97 10.86
C ASN A 166 9.95 7.94 11.26
N TYR A 167 9.05 7.86 10.28
CA TYR A 167 7.62 7.71 10.56
C TYR A 167 7.29 6.39 11.25
N LEU A 168 7.85 5.27 10.79
CA LEU A 168 7.55 3.95 11.36
C LEU A 168 8.29 3.69 12.69
N ALA A 169 9.58 4.07 12.78
CA ALA A 169 10.47 3.64 13.84
C ALA A 169 10.57 4.62 15.03
N THR A 170 10.20 5.88 14.88
CA THR A 170 10.33 6.88 15.94
C THR A 170 8.98 7.44 16.38
N THR A 171 8.97 8.11 17.55
CA THR A 171 7.79 8.84 18.06
C THR A 171 7.87 10.34 17.78
N ASN A 172 8.83 10.77 16.98
CA ASN A 172 9.05 12.17 16.65
C ASN A 172 7.87 12.73 15.81
N SER A 173 7.69 14.05 15.84
CA SER A 173 6.81 14.71 14.88
C SER A 173 7.45 14.67 13.49
N VAL A 174 6.71 14.20 12.50
CA VAL A 174 7.11 14.08 11.10
C VAL A 174 6.07 14.69 10.18
N THR A 175 6.46 15.03 8.95
CA THR A 175 5.50 15.49 7.93
C THR A 175 5.44 14.48 6.80
N VAL A 176 4.32 13.78 6.62
CA VAL A 176 4.10 12.74 5.62
C VAL A 176 3.19 13.27 4.51
N VAL A 177 3.69 13.38 3.30
CA VAL A 177 2.91 13.91 2.15
C VAL A 177 2.13 15.17 2.54
N GLY A 178 2.88 16.18 3.05
CA GLY A 178 2.31 17.48 3.46
C GLY A 178 1.52 17.48 4.78
N HIS A 179 1.24 16.33 5.39
CA HIS A 179 0.49 16.23 6.64
C HIS A 179 1.42 16.04 7.84
N LYS A 180 1.30 16.90 8.84
CA LYS A 180 2.06 16.79 10.10
C LYS A 180 1.42 15.77 11.02
N THR A 181 2.18 14.78 11.44
CA THR A 181 1.71 13.70 12.31
C THR A 181 2.79 13.28 13.30
N LYS A 182 2.46 12.38 14.21
CA LYS A 182 3.41 11.71 15.11
C LYS A 182 3.87 10.40 14.49
N GLY A 183 5.17 10.11 14.59
CA GLY A 183 5.70 8.81 14.21
C GLY A 183 5.16 7.68 15.08
N LEU A 184 5.13 6.48 14.53
CA LEU A 184 4.46 5.32 15.14
C LEU A 184 5.27 4.65 16.25
N GLY A 185 6.60 4.81 16.29
CA GLY A 185 7.47 4.18 17.28
C GLY A 185 7.29 2.67 17.36
N LEU A 186 7.23 1.99 16.20
CA LEU A 186 7.02 0.56 16.15
C LEU A 186 8.18 -0.19 16.82
N PRO A 187 7.91 -1.30 17.53
CA PRO A 187 8.95 -2.17 18.06
C PRO A 187 9.86 -2.71 16.96
N ILE A 188 11.15 -2.90 17.26
CA ILE A 188 12.13 -3.43 16.29
C ILE A 188 11.73 -4.80 15.73
N SER A 189 11.04 -5.63 16.51
CA SER A 189 10.51 -6.92 16.06
C SER A 189 9.46 -6.75 14.97
N VAL A 190 8.56 -5.77 15.10
CA VAL A 190 7.55 -5.43 14.09
C VAL A 190 8.21 -4.86 12.83
N LEU A 191 9.18 -3.94 13.00
CA LEU A 191 9.92 -3.37 11.88
C LEU A 191 10.64 -4.45 11.05
N LYS A 192 11.31 -5.42 11.70
CA LYS A 192 11.96 -6.54 11.00
C LYS A 192 10.98 -7.36 10.16
N LYS A 193 9.78 -7.63 10.69
CA LYS A 193 8.74 -8.34 9.97
C LYS A 193 8.27 -7.53 8.75
N VAL A 194 7.88 -6.29 8.96
CA VAL A 194 7.35 -5.40 7.92
C VAL A 194 8.36 -5.16 6.80
N TYR A 195 9.64 -4.91 7.12
CA TYR A 195 10.67 -4.57 6.13
C TYR A 195 11.23 -5.78 5.36
N ALA A 196 11.21 -6.99 5.94
CA ALA A 196 11.87 -8.12 5.31
C ALA A 196 11.22 -9.47 5.58
N GLN A 197 11.00 -9.86 6.85
CA GLN A 197 10.67 -11.24 7.19
C GLN A 197 9.36 -11.71 6.54
N ASN A 198 8.32 -10.88 6.56
CA ASN A 198 7.02 -11.24 5.99
C ASN A 198 7.10 -11.53 4.49
N PHE A 199 7.90 -10.76 3.75
CA PHE A 199 8.06 -11.02 2.32
C PHE A 199 8.85 -12.31 2.05
N ILE A 200 9.89 -12.58 2.85
CA ILE A 200 10.66 -13.83 2.77
C ILE A 200 9.75 -15.05 3.04
N ASP A 201 8.87 -14.94 4.05
CA ASP A 201 7.97 -16.03 4.42
C ASP A 201 6.81 -16.18 3.43
N PHE A 202 6.33 -15.09 2.83
CA PHE A 202 5.30 -15.09 1.79
C PHE A 202 5.73 -15.84 0.51
N LEU A 203 7.04 -15.84 0.19
CA LEU A 203 7.60 -16.49 -1.00
C LEU A 203 7.91 -18.00 -0.80
N LYS A 204 7.77 -18.54 0.39
CA LYS A 204 7.99 -19.96 0.72
C LYS A 204 6.77 -20.82 0.42
#